data_982302ed72134915bd72817561c64475
#
_entry.id   982302ed72134915bd72817561c64475
#
_cell.length_a   1.000
_cell.length_b   1.000
_cell.length_c   1.000
_cell.angle_alpha   90.00
_cell.angle_beta   90.00
_cell.angle_gamma   90.00
#
_symmetry.space_group_name_H-M   'P 1'
#
loop_
_entity.id
_entity.type
_entity.pdbx_description
1 polymer ?
#
loop_
_entity_poly.entity_id
_entity_poly.type
_entity_poly.pdbx_seq_one_letter_code
_entity_poly.pdbx_strand_id
1 'polypeptide(L)'
;MIIVVSHQKGGVGKSTIAWNLATNLQKKHKVELVDLDIQRTLTYANEIRKQHQKLTPLTIRHFDSPEDLKKYIQGDSEERLSIIDVGGFDSSMNRLALVMADMIITPVSDKSFELLGIKTFEKIISQLDELVDHDIKVKVLLNNLNPQKSKLDSLKNFITKSPYFELLETVLRNRADYDKSAGEGKNVIEYKSDSKAAKEIEKLTKEIKNILNI
;
A
#
# COMPACT_ATOMS: atom_id res chain seq x y z
N MET A 1 -1.47 15.06 0.11
CA MET A 1 -1.84 13.88 -0.73
C MET A 1 -1.75 12.60 0.09
N ILE A 2 -2.70 11.68 -0.08
CA ILE A 2 -2.88 10.48 0.78
C ILE A 2 -2.99 9.24 -0.09
N ILE A 3 -2.06 8.30 0.10
CA ILE A 3 -2.10 6.95 -0.48
C ILE A 3 -2.43 5.96 0.63
N VAL A 4 -3.49 5.18 0.47
CA VAL A 4 -3.87 4.13 1.44
C VAL A 4 -3.57 2.76 0.84
N VAL A 5 -2.83 1.93 1.56
CA VAL A 5 -2.60 0.53 1.19
C VAL A 5 -3.49 -0.34 2.07
N SER A 6 -4.53 -0.94 1.49
CA SER A 6 -5.60 -1.63 2.22
C SER A 6 -5.99 -2.95 1.58
N HIS A 7 -6.35 -3.92 2.40
CA HIS A 7 -7.01 -5.17 2.04
C HIS A 7 -7.52 -5.87 3.30
N GLN A 8 -8.66 -6.58 3.20
CA GLN A 8 -9.29 -7.25 4.36
C GLN A 8 -8.52 -8.48 4.87
N LYS A 9 -7.59 -8.99 4.10
CA LYS A 9 -6.82 -10.18 4.47
C LYS A 9 -5.42 -9.83 4.96
N GLY A 10 -4.97 -10.52 6.01
CA GLY A 10 -3.59 -10.46 6.47
C GLY A 10 -2.62 -11.16 5.51
N GLY A 11 -1.35 -10.74 5.49
CA GLY A 11 -0.28 -11.40 4.74
C GLY A 11 -0.31 -11.21 3.22
N VAL A 12 -1.13 -10.29 2.69
CA VAL A 12 -1.17 -9.97 1.23
C VAL A 12 -0.07 -9.01 0.79
N GLY A 13 0.72 -8.47 1.73
CA GLY A 13 1.87 -7.59 1.44
C GLY A 13 1.58 -6.09 1.56
N LYS A 14 0.53 -5.66 2.26
CA LYS A 14 0.22 -4.24 2.49
C LYS A 14 1.43 -3.47 3.03
N SER A 15 1.94 -3.87 4.18
CA SER A 15 3.08 -3.22 4.84
C SER A 15 4.35 -3.25 3.98
N THR A 16 4.59 -4.36 3.26
CA THR A 16 5.73 -4.46 2.33
C THR A 16 5.64 -3.42 1.21
N ILE A 17 4.45 -3.21 0.64
CA ILE A 17 4.22 -2.21 -0.41
C ILE A 17 4.33 -0.80 0.18
N ALA A 18 3.66 -0.51 1.30
CA ALA A 18 3.73 0.79 1.96
C ALA A 18 5.18 1.18 2.30
N TRP A 19 5.98 0.25 2.84
CA TRP A 19 7.39 0.44 3.15
C TRP A 19 8.23 0.79 1.92
N ASN A 20 8.13 -0.03 0.86
CA ASN A 20 8.91 0.18 -0.34
C ASN A 20 8.53 1.48 -1.07
N LEU A 21 7.25 1.84 -1.10
CA LEU A 21 6.79 3.10 -1.67
C LEU A 21 7.27 4.29 -0.84
N ALA A 22 7.05 4.27 0.48
CA ALA A 22 7.43 5.37 1.36
C ALA A 22 8.94 5.65 1.30
N THR A 23 9.76 4.62 1.47
CA THR A 23 11.22 4.75 1.47
C THR A 23 11.79 5.12 0.09
N ASN A 24 11.11 4.81 -0.99
CA ASN A 24 11.54 5.23 -2.33
C ASN A 24 11.08 6.65 -2.66
N LEU A 25 9.84 7.01 -2.33
CA LEU A 25 9.27 8.35 -2.59
C LEU A 25 9.92 9.44 -1.73
N GLN A 26 10.34 9.14 -0.49
CA GLN A 26 10.99 10.12 0.39
C GLN A 26 12.28 10.74 -0.19
N LYS A 27 12.87 10.12 -1.21
CA LYS A 27 14.05 10.66 -1.91
C LYS A 27 13.77 11.98 -2.62
N LYS A 28 12.51 12.25 -2.96
CA LYS A 28 12.09 13.44 -3.74
C LYS A 28 10.88 14.17 -3.15
N HIS A 29 10.19 13.58 -2.19
CA HIS A 29 8.97 14.11 -1.58
C HIS A 29 9.08 14.07 -0.06
N LYS A 30 8.38 14.97 0.63
CA LYS A 30 8.21 14.92 2.08
C LYS A 30 7.19 13.84 2.42
N VAL A 31 7.67 12.63 2.70
CA VAL A 31 6.83 11.45 2.98
C VAL A 31 6.67 11.25 4.47
N GLU A 32 5.42 11.03 4.92
CA GLU A 32 5.10 10.49 6.24
C GLU A 32 4.38 9.15 6.07
N LEU A 33 4.79 8.17 6.87
CA LEU A 33 4.17 6.84 6.89
C LEU A 33 3.25 6.75 8.12
N VAL A 34 1.97 6.43 7.88
CA VAL A 34 1.00 6.20 8.95
C VAL A 34 0.82 4.69 9.11
N ASP A 35 1.19 4.16 10.28
CA ASP A 35 1.11 2.74 10.60
C ASP A 35 -0.11 2.50 11.51
N LEU A 36 -1.22 2.04 10.91
CA LEU A 36 -2.47 1.70 11.60
C LEU A 36 -2.59 0.19 11.90
N ASP A 37 -1.59 -0.61 11.55
CA ASP A 37 -1.58 -2.03 11.91
C ASP A 37 -1.13 -2.20 13.38
N ILE A 38 -1.87 -2.99 14.14
CA ILE A 38 -1.56 -3.29 15.55
C ILE A 38 -0.18 -3.96 15.69
N GLN A 39 0.27 -4.69 14.67
CA GLN A 39 1.56 -5.38 14.69
C GLN A 39 2.76 -4.43 14.60
N ARG A 40 2.56 -3.17 14.20
CA ARG A 40 3.61 -2.15 14.13
C ARG A 40 4.87 -2.59 13.35
N THR A 41 4.68 -3.41 12.32
CA THR A 41 5.78 -3.99 11.53
C THR A 41 6.65 -2.92 10.88
N LEU A 42 6.04 -1.83 10.40
CA LEU A 42 6.75 -0.73 9.75
C LEU A 42 7.55 0.10 10.74
N THR A 43 7.04 0.28 11.95
CA THR A 43 7.76 0.92 13.03
C THR A 43 9.03 0.17 13.37
N TYR A 44 8.94 -1.17 13.49
CA TYR A 44 10.10 -2.02 13.76
C TYR A 44 11.15 -1.95 12.64
N ALA A 45 10.72 -2.05 11.39
CA ALA A 45 11.63 -1.91 10.24
C ALA A 45 12.33 -0.53 10.23
N ASN A 46 11.63 0.54 10.64
CA ASN A 46 12.22 1.88 10.71
C ASN A 46 13.21 2.03 11.87
N GLU A 47 13.03 1.34 13.00
CA GLU A 47 14.02 1.33 14.08
C GLU A 47 15.32 0.64 13.61
N ILE A 48 15.24 -0.44 12.85
CA ILE A 48 16.43 -1.04 12.20
C ILE A 48 17.06 -0.04 11.24
N ARG A 49 16.24 0.65 10.43
CA ARG A 49 16.70 1.65 9.46
C ARG A 49 17.48 2.80 10.12
N LYS A 50 17.07 3.26 11.30
CA LYS A 50 17.75 4.30 12.06
C LYS A 50 19.21 3.94 12.44
N GLN A 51 19.51 2.66 12.52
CA GLN A 51 20.86 2.18 12.84
C GLN A 51 21.83 2.29 11.65
N HIS A 52 21.31 2.50 10.43
CA HIS A 52 22.13 2.68 9.23
C HIS A 52 22.51 4.14 9.01
N GLN A 53 23.80 4.48 9.10
CA GLN A 53 24.28 5.85 8.89
C GLN A 53 23.96 6.47 7.52
N LYS A 54 23.75 5.64 6.50
CA LYS A 54 23.54 6.08 5.11
C LYS A 54 22.06 6.08 4.67
N LEU A 55 21.13 5.65 5.54
CA LEU A 55 19.72 5.59 5.22
C LEU A 55 18.97 6.68 6.00
N THR A 56 18.09 7.40 5.31
CA THR A 56 17.21 8.37 5.95
C THR A 56 16.02 7.65 6.56
N PRO A 57 15.79 7.69 7.88
CA PRO A 57 14.62 7.14 8.51
C PRO A 57 13.33 7.82 8.01
N LEU A 58 12.22 7.10 8.05
CA LEU A 58 10.90 7.65 7.78
C LEU A 58 10.35 8.35 9.03
N THR A 59 9.54 9.39 8.82
CA THR A 59 8.63 9.88 9.86
C THR A 59 7.44 8.92 9.91
N ILE A 60 7.28 8.19 11.02
CA ILE A 60 6.14 7.30 11.23
C ILE A 60 5.16 7.93 12.22
N ARG A 61 3.88 7.89 11.88
CA ARG A 61 2.76 8.37 12.71
C ARG A 61 1.88 7.22 13.13
N HIS A 62 1.30 7.35 14.32
CA HIS A 62 0.31 6.45 14.88
C HIS A 62 -0.86 7.27 15.39
N PHE A 63 -2.04 6.71 15.32
CA PHE A 63 -3.26 7.35 15.82
C PHE A 63 -4.07 6.34 16.62
N ASP A 64 -4.64 6.78 17.73
CA ASP A 64 -5.44 5.96 18.64
C ASP A 64 -6.95 6.20 18.43
N SER A 65 -7.31 7.28 17.70
CA SER A 65 -8.70 7.61 17.40
C SER A 65 -8.91 8.03 15.95
N PRO A 66 -10.10 7.79 15.37
CA PRO A 66 -10.46 8.31 14.05
C PRO A 66 -10.42 9.84 14.00
N GLU A 67 -10.76 10.52 15.09
CA GLU A 67 -10.77 11.97 15.20
C GLU A 67 -9.38 12.56 15.03
N ASP A 68 -8.37 11.95 15.63
CA ASP A 68 -6.98 12.40 15.52
C ASP A 68 -6.40 12.11 14.12
N LEU A 69 -6.73 10.95 13.56
CA LEU A 69 -6.39 10.65 12.16
C LEU A 69 -7.05 11.66 11.21
N LYS A 70 -8.33 12.00 11.43
CA LYS A 70 -9.05 12.98 10.62
C LYS A 70 -8.41 14.36 10.71
N LYS A 71 -8.07 14.83 11.91
CA LYS A 71 -7.36 16.10 12.10
C LYS A 71 -6.01 16.11 11.37
N TYR A 72 -5.26 15.01 11.47
CA TYR A 72 -3.99 14.87 10.76
C TYR A 72 -4.16 14.94 9.25
N ILE A 73 -5.15 14.22 8.69
CA ILE A 73 -5.44 14.19 7.25
C ILE A 73 -5.87 15.57 6.75
N GLN A 74 -6.77 16.24 7.48
CA GLN A 74 -7.28 17.58 7.15
C GLN A 74 -6.30 18.71 7.49
N GLY A 75 -5.28 18.43 8.30
CA GLY A 75 -4.27 19.40 8.69
C GLY A 75 -3.42 19.85 7.50
N ASP A 76 -3.14 21.14 7.51
CA ASP A 76 -2.50 21.89 6.43
C ASP A 76 -1.11 21.32 6.10
N SER A 77 -0.99 20.71 4.92
CA SER A 77 0.30 20.29 4.39
C SER A 77 0.21 19.98 2.89
N GLU A 78 0.11 21.04 2.07
CA GLU A 78 0.10 20.93 0.60
C GLU A 78 1.30 20.12 0.05
N GLU A 79 2.43 20.10 0.78
CA GLU A 79 3.65 19.41 0.38
C GLU A 79 3.80 17.98 0.93
N ARG A 80 2.89 17.52 1.83
CA ARG A 80 3.03 16.21 2.47
C ARG A 80 2.40 15.10 1.63
N LEU A 81 3.18 14.03 1.41
CA LEU A 81 2.69 12.75 0.89
C LEU A 81 2.57 11.76 2.05
N SER A 82 1.34 11.44 2.45
CA SER A 82 1.06 10.45 3.48
C SER A 82 0.79 9.09 2.87
N ILE A 83 1.52 8.07 3.32
CA ILE A 83 1.25 6.67 2.97
C ILE A 83 0.68 6.00 4.20
N ILE A 84 -0.54 5.47 4.12
CA ILE A 84 -1.25 4.86 5.23
C ILE A 84 -1.30 3.35 5.03
N ASP A 85 -0.65 2.60 5.92
CA ASP A 85 -0.74 1.14 6.01
C ASP A 85 -1.83 0.76 7.00
N VAL A 86 -2.88 0.08 6.54
CA VAL A 86 -4.00 -0.32 7.38
C VAL A 86 -3.94 -1.79 7.76
N GLY A 87 -4.44 -2.13 8.94
CA GLY A 87 -4.60 -3.52 9.38
C GLY A 87 -5.52 -4.34 8.48
N GLY A 88 -5.48 -5.67 8.64
CA GLY A 88 -6.30 -6.61 7.84
C GLY A 88 -7.73 -6.80 8.36
N PHE A 89 -8.30 -5.87 9.11
CA PHE A 89 -9.64 -5.95 9.67
C PHE A 89 -10.43 -4.67 9.38
N ASP A 90 -11.75 -4.77 9.39
CA ASP A 90 -12.63 -3.62 9.21
C ASP A 90 -12.74 -2.84 10.52
N SER A 91 -12.41 -1.54 10.48
CA SER A 91 -12.49 -0.63 11.61
C SER A 91 -12.90 0.76 11.15
N SER A 92 -13.42 1.59 12.07
CA SER A 92 -13.72 2.99 11.79
C SER A 92 -12.50 3.78 11.32
N MET A 93 -11.33 3.49 11.86
CA MET A 93 -10.05 4.08 11.46
C MET A 93 -9.71 3.75 9.99
N ASN A 94 -9.82 2.45 9.64
CA ASN A 94 -9.54 1.99 8.27
C ASN A 94 -10.55 2.56 7.28
N ARG A 95 -11.85 2.57 7.63
CA ARG A 95 -12.91 3.18 6.81
C ARG A 95 -12.68 4.67 6.57
N LEU A 96 -12.29 5.41 7.63
CA LEU A 96 -11.95 6.82 7.51
C LEU A 96 -10.77 7.05 6.55
N ALA A 97 -9.70 6.26 6.69
CA ALA A 97 -8.54 6.34 5.79
C ALA A 97 -8.94 6.11 4.32
N LEU A 98 -9.79 5.12 4.06
CA LEU A 98 -10.27 4.80 2.71
C LEU A 98 -11.09 5.96 2.09
N VAL A 99 -12.01 6.54 2.85
CA VAL A 99 -12.86 7.66 2.39
C VAL A 99 -12.04 8.92 2.09
N MET A 100 -10.96 9.14 2.83
CA MET A 100 -10.14 10.35 2.70
C MET A 100 -8.90 10.16 1.80
N ALA A 101 -8.79 9.04 1.10
CA ALA A 101 -7.66 8.73 0.25
C ALA A 101 -7.74 9.40 -1.12
N ASP A 102 -6.64 10.01 -1.58
CA ASP A 102 -6.47 10.40 -2.99
C ASP A 102 -6.21 9.19 -3.89
N MET A 103 -5.63 8.11 -3.32
CA MET A 103 -5.43 6.82 -3.98
C MET A 103 -5.52 5.68 -2.99
N ILE A 104 -6.31 4.66 -3.32
CA ILE A 104 -6.36 3.40 -2.59
C ILE A 104 -5.65 2.33 -3.43
N ILE A 105 -4.69 1.61 -2.82
CA ILE A 105 -4.01 0.47 -3.43
C ILE A 105 -4.38 -0.78 -2.66
N THR A 106 -4.91 -1.80 -3.35
CA THR A 106 -5.18 -3.10 -2.76
C THR A 106 -4.31 -4.18 -3.40
N PRO A 107 -3.40 -4.81 -2.63
CA PRO A 107 -2.61 -5.93 -3.13
C PRO A 107 -3.44 -7.21 -3.17
N VAL A 108 -3.39 -7.91 -4.30
CA VAL A 108 -4.12 -9.17 -4.52
C VAL A 108 -3.19 -10.22 -5.09
N SER A 109 -3.15 -11.41 -4.47
CA SER A 109 -2.32 -12.53 -4.94
C SER A 109 -3.11 -13.53 -5.77
N ASP A 110 -2.41 -14.53 -6.32
CA ASP A 110 -3.01 -15.63 -7.10
C ASP A 110 -3.42 -16.83 -6.26
N LYS A 111 -3.46 -16.70 -4.92
CA LYS A 111 -3.86 -17.77 -4.01
C LYS A 111 -5.37 -18.02 -4.05
N SER A 112 -5.80 -19.27 -3.87
CA SER A 112 -7.19 -19.71 -4.06
C SER A 112 -8.24 -18.94 -3.24
N PHE A 113 -7.90 -18.45 -2.05
CA PHE A 113 -8.82 -17.69 -1.19
C PHE A 113 -8.74 -16.16 -1.38
N GLU A 114 -7.96 -15.68 -2.32
CA GLU A 114 -7.80 -14.25 -2.55
C GLU A 114 -9.05 -13.62 -3.16
N LEU A 115 -9.73 -14.36 -4.03
CA LEU A 115 -10.99 -13.93 -4.63
C LEU A 115 -12.09 -13.66 -3.56
N LEU A 116 -12.09 -14.41 -2.46
CA LEU A 116 -13.01 -14.15 -1.36
C LEU A 116 -12.64 -12.84 -0.63
N GLY A 117 -11.36 -12.62 -0.37
CA GLY A 117 -10.88 -11.42 0.29
C GLY A 117 -11.18 -10.15 -0.50
N ILE A 118 -10.98 -10.17 -1.83
CA ILE A 118 -11.27 -9.00 -2.67
C ILE A 118 -12.78 -8.76 -2.81
N LYS A 119 -13.62 -9.80 -2.84
CA LYS A 119 -15.08 -9.64 -2.81
C LYS A 119 -15.58 -9.01 -1.50
N THR A 120 -15.00 -9.41 -0.37
CA THR A 120 -15.32 -8.80 0.92
C THR A 120 -14.89 -7.33 0.94
N PHE A 121 -13.72 -7.03 0.38
CA PHE A 121 -13.24 -5.65 0.28
C PHE A 121 -14.11 -4.81 -0.65
N GLU A 122 -14.54 -5.34 -1.79
CA GLU A 122 -15.49 -4.68 -2.69
C GLU A 122 -16.79 -4.27 -1.99
N LYS A 123 -17.35 -5.17 -1.15
CA LYS A 123 -18.54 -4.85 -0.36
C LYS A 123 -18.33 -3.69 0.61
N ILE A 124 -17.15 -3.58 1.22
CA ILE A 124 -16.81 -2.45 2.09
C ILE A 124 -16.71 -1.17 1.27
N ILE A 125 -16.04 -1.20 0.12
CA ILE A 125 -15.93 -0.05 -0.77
C ILE A 125 -17.31 0.41 -1.23
N SER A 126 -18.19 -0.51 -1.65
CA SER A 126 -19.58 -0.17 -2.01
C SER A 126 -20.33 0.53 -0.89
N GLN A 127 -20.20 0.05 0.36
CA GLN A 127 -20.82 0.70 1.52
C GLN A 127 -20.27 2.10 1.80
N LEU A 128 -18.98 2.31 1.56
CA LEU A 128 -18.36 3.62 1.75
C LEU A 128 -18.71 4.59 0.63
N ASP A 129 -18.80 4.12 -0.61
CA ASP A 129 -19.17 4.89 -1.78
C ASP A 129 -20.60 5.47 -1.66
N GLU A 130 -21.52 4.72 -1.04
CA GLU A 130 -22.88 5.19 -0.73
C GLU A 130 -22.93 6.31 0.33
N LEU A 131 -21.86 6.51 1.09
CA LEU A 131 -21.80 7.48 2.20
C LEU A 131 -21.08 8.79 1.84
N VAL A 132 -20.49 8.87 0.64
CA VAL A 132 -19.68 10.01 0.21
C VAL A 132 -20.17 10.57 -1.12
N ASP A 133 -19.88 11.83 -1.40
CA ASP A 133 -20.33 12.54 -2.61
C ASP A 133 -19.35 12.41 -3.79
N HIS A 134 -18.46 11.40 -3.76
CA HIS A 134 -17.47 11.15 -4.80
C HIS A 134 -17.25 9.67 -5.02
N ASP A 135 -16.91 9.25 -6.23
CA ASP A 135 -16.65 7.87 -6.57
C ASP A 135 -15.37 7.35 -5.90
N ILE A 136 -15.47 6.25 -5.17
CA ILE A 136 -14.31 5.56 -4.61
C ILE A 136 -13.77 4.57 -5.64
N LYS A 137 -12.56 4.81 -6.14
CA LYS A 137 -11.84 3.90 -7.04
C LYS A 137 -10.62 3.30 -6.34
N VAL A 138 -10.44 2.01 -6.50
CA VAL A 138 -9.35 1.24 -5.88
C VAL A 138 -8.42 0.69 -6.96
N LYS A 139 -7.14 1.01 -6.87
CA LYS A 139 -6.10 0.47 -7.72
C LYS A 139 -5.70 -0.91 -7.22
N VAL A 140 -6.00 -1.94 -7.99
CA VAL A 140 -5.67 -3.34 -7.66
C VAL A 140 -4.26 -3.65 -8.16
N LEU A 141 -3.37 -3.99 -7.24
CA LEU A 141 -2.00 -4.41 -7.52
C LEU A 141 -1.89 -5.93 -7.45
N LEU A 142 -1.59 -6.58 -8.57
CA LEU A 142 -1.25 -8.00 -8.54
C LEU A 142 0.08 -8.19 -7.81
N ASN A 143 0.02 -8.81 -6.63
CA ASN A 143 1.15 -8.92 -5.72
C ASN A 143 1.42 -10.37 -5.29
N ASN A 144 2.67 -10.65 -4.96
CA ASN A 144 3.12 -11.95 -4.46
C ASN A 144 2.78 -13.11 -5.41
N LEU A 145 2.77 -12.85 -6.72
CA LEU A 145 2.47 -13.86 -7.71
C LEU A 145 3.61 -14.86 -7.88
N ASN A 146 3.26 -16.13 -8.10
CA ASN A 146 4.26 -17.13 -8.48
C ASN A 146 5.00 -16.66 -9.76
N PRO A 147 6.35 -16.61 -9.77
CA PRO A 147 7.13 -16.19 -10.94
C PRO A 147 6.86 -17.00 -12.21
N GLN A 148 6.42 -18.25 -12.07
CA GLN A 148 6.15 -19.17 -13.19
C GLN A 148 4.68 -19.11 -13.67
N LYS A 149 3.76 -18.50 -12.90
CA LYS A 149 2.35 -18.48 -13.24
C LYS A 149 2.03 -17.32 -14.19
N SER A 150 1.47 -17.64 -15.35
CA SER A 150 1.12 -16.65 -16.38
C SER A 150 -0.38 -16.40 -16.50
N LYS A 151 -1.23 -17.36 -16.10
CA LYS A 151 -2.69 -17.24 -16.26
C LYS A 151 -3.37 -16.73 -15.00
N LEU A 152 -4.00 -15.57 -15.09
CA LEU A 152 -4.72 -14.88 -14.03
C LEU A 152 -6.12 -14.44 -14.48
N ASP A 153 -6.65 -15.11 -15.51
CA ASP A 153 -7.82 -14.64 -16.25
C ASP A 153 -9.08 -14.51 -15.35
N SER A 154 -9.31 -15.45 -14.45
CA SER A 154 -10.46 -15.39 -13.53
C SER A 154 -10.39 -14.19 -12.56
N LEU A 155 -9.21 -13.90 -12.02
CA LEU A 155 -9.00 -12.77 -11.14
C LEU A 155 -9.09 -11.44 -11.90
N LYS A 156 -8.44 -11.34 -13.05
CA LYS A 156 -8.53 -10.16 -13.91
C LYS A 156 -9.97 -9.90 -14.35
N ASN A 157 -10.70 -10.94 -14.78
CA ASN A 157 -12.10 -10.82 -15.18
C ASN A 157 -13.00 -10.35 -14.04
N PHE A 158 -12.72 -10.77 -12.80
CA PHE A 158 -13.45 -10.26 -11.64
C PHE A 158 -13.15 -8.76 -11.41
N ILE A 159 -11.88 -8.38 -11.40
CA ILE A 159 -11.45 -6.99 -11.20
C ILE A 159 -12.06 -6.07 -12.26
N THR A 160 -11.98 -6.45 -13.54
CA THR A 160 -12.49 -5.62 -14.66
C THR A 160 -14.01 -5.51 -14.73
N LYS A 161 -14.74 -6.40 -14.05
CA LYS A 161 -16.22 -6.32 -13.96
C LYS A 161 -16.71 -5.48 -12.77
N SER A 162 -15.86 -5.20 -11.81
CA SER A 162 -16.20 -4.38 -10.66
C SER A 162 -16.23 -2.90 -11.05
N PRO A 163 -17.26 -2.16 -10.62
CA PRO A 163 -17.30 -0.71 -10.85
C PRO A 163 -16.27 0.05 -9.99
N TYR A 164 -15.73 -0.59 -8.96
CA TYR A 164 -14.83 0.02 -7.98
C TYR A 164 -13.35 -0.23 -8.26
N PHE A 165 -13.02 -1.25 -9.04
CA PHE A 165 -11.65 -1.73 -9.21
C PHE A 165 -11.03 -1.35 -10.54
N GLU A 166 -9.80 -0.88 -10.48
CA GLU A 166 -8.95 -0.60 -11.63
C GLU A 166 -7.62 -1.32 -11.47
N LEU A 167 -7.24 -2.13 -12.45
CA LEU A 167 -6.02 -2.92 -12.40
C LEU A 167 -4.80 -2.06 -12.73
N LEU A 168 -3.78 -2.08 -11.87
CA LEU A 168 -2.47 -1.52 -12.19
C LEU A 168 -1.74 -2.40 -13.22
N GLU A 169 -0.95 -1.79 -14.08
CA GLU A 169 -0.13 -2.50 -15.07
C GLU A 169 1.05 -3.24 -14.44
N THR A 170 1.56 -2.70 -13.33
CA THR A 170 2.67 -3.29 -12.59
C THR A 170 2.22 -4.54 -11.85
N VAL A 171 3.07 -5.56 -11.90
CA VAL A 171 2.89 -6.83 -11.19
C VAL A 171 4.11 -7.07 -10.31
N LEU A 172 3.87 -7.37 -9.03
CA LEU A 172 4.91 -7.77 -8.09
C LEU A 172 4.90 -9.30 -7.93
N ARG A 173 6.06 -9.90 -8.10
CA ARG A 173 6.23 -11.36 -7.98
C ARG A 173 6.70 -11.74 -6.58
N ASN A 174 6.50 -12.99 -6.20
CA ASN A 174 7.11 -13.55 -4.98
C ASN A 174 8.64 -13.53 -5.12
N ARG A 175 9.31 -12.75 -4.26
CA ARG A 175 10.76 -12.56 -4.24
C ARG A 175 11.25 -12.56 -2.81
N ALA A 176 12.29 -13.33 -2.52
CA ALA A 176 12.93 -13.35 -1.21
C ALA A 176 13.54 -11.99 -0.81
N ASP A 177 13.85 -11.15 -1.79
CA ASP A 177 14.46 -9.83 -1.56
C ASP A 177 13.54 -8.90 -0.75
N TYR A 178 12.20 -9.06 -0.84
CA TYR A 178 11.26 -8.26 -0.05
C TYR A 178 11.43 -8.47 1.44
N ASP A 179 11.45 -9.73 1.89
CA ASP A 179 11.61 -10.06 3.31
C ASP A 179 13.01 -9.72 3.81
N LYS A 180 14.05 -10.06 3.02
CA LYS A 180 15.43 -9.76 3.37
C LYS A 180 15.69 -8.26 3.52
N SER A 181 15.21 -7.46 2.59
CA SER A 181 15.40 -6.01 2.63
C SER A 181 14.71 -5.38 3.84
N ALA A 182 13.47 -5.77 4.13
CA ALA A 182 12.72 -5.27 5.28
C ALA A 182 13.41 -5.65 6.60
N GLY A 183 13.93 -6.87 6.73
CA GLY A 183 14.72 -7.32 7.89
C GLY A 183 16.00 -6.53 8.13
N GLU A 184 16.52 -5.83 7.10
CA GLU A 184 17.66 -4.93 7.20
C GLU A 184 17.25 -3.44 7.26
N GLY A 185 15.98 -3.10 7.43
CA GLY A 185 15.50 -1.71 7.42
C GLY A 185 15.67 -1.00 6.08
N LYS A 186 15.84 -1.73 4.99
CA LYS A 186 16.03 -1.24 3.63
C LYS A 186 14.76 -1.48 2.78
N ASN A 187 14.60 -0.70 1.72
CA ASN A 187 13.74 -1.12 0.62
C ASN A 187 14.51 -2.04 -0.34
N VAL A 188 13.81 -2.67 -1.28
CA VAL A 188 14.46 -3.63 -2.20
C VAL A 188 15.48 -2.98 -3.14
N ILE A 189 15.34 -1.68 -3.44
CA ILE A 189 16.26 -0.93 -4.31
C ILE A 189 17.56 -0.65 -3.55
N GLU A 190 17.47 -0.28 -2.27
CA GLU A 190 18.61 -0.06 -1.39
C GLU A 190 19.32 -1.38 -1.03
N TYR A 191 18.57 -2.47 -0.95
CA TYR A 191 19.11 -3.79 -0.66
C TYR A 191 19.88 -4.36 -1.85
N LYS A 192 19.26 -4.35 -3.06
CA LYS A 192 19.87 -4.86 -4.29
C LYS A 192 19.25 -4.21 -5.51
N SER A 193 19.86 -3.10 -5.98
CA SER A 193 19.32 -2.23 -7.02
C SER A 193 19.13 -2.90 -8.40
N ASP A 194 19.92 -3.92 -8.73
CA ASP A 194 19.84 -4.67 -9.98
C ASP A 194 18.84 -5.85 -9.93
N SER A 195 18.23 -6.10 -8.77
CA SER A 195 17.31 -7.21 -8.56
C SER A 195 15.99 -7.05 -9.34
N LYS A 196 15.32 -8.16 -9.58
CA LYS A 196 13.97 -8.13 -10.19
C LYS A 196 12.95 -7.44 -9.27
N ALA A 197 13.08 -7.59 -7.94
CA ALA A 197 12.23 -6.91 -6.97
C ALA A 197 12.41 -5.38 -7.02
N ALA A 198 13.66 -4.90 -7.13
CA ALA A 198 13.96 -3.48 -7.27
C ALA A 198 13.29 -2.90 -8.53
N LYS A 199 13.45 -3.55 -9.69
CA LYS A 199 12.84 -3.13 -10.95
C LYS A 199 11.31 -3.12 -10.90
N GLU A 200 10.69 -4.09 -10.20
CA GLU A 200 9.25 -4.15 -10.00
C GLU A 200 8.76 -2.95 -9.15
N ILE A 201 9.45 -2.61 -8.07
CA ILE A 201 9.11 -1.45 -7.23
C ILE A 201 9.38 -0.11 -7.93
N GLU A 202 10.44 0.00 -8.71
CA GLU A 202 10.70 1.19 -9.54
C GLU A 202 9.54 1.42 -10.53
N LYS A 203 9.10 0.34 -11.21
CA LYS A 203 7.97 0.41 -12.13
C LYS A 203 6.69 0.83 -11.42
N LEU A 204 6.37 0.21 -10.27
CA LEU A 204 5.22 0.56 -9.46
C LEU A 204 5.25 2.03 -9.01
N THR A 205 6.40 2.47 -8.49
CA THR A 205 6.55 3.87 -8.04
C THR A 205 6.34 4.86 -9.19
N LYS A 206 6.87 4.54 -10.38
CA LYS A 206 6.68 5.38 -11.57
C LYS A 206 5.21 5.42 -12.00
N GLU A 207 4.53 4.28 -12.00
CA GLU A 207 3.11 4.19 -12.35
C GLU A 207 2.24 5.02 -11.39
N ILE A 208 2.46 4.88 -10.07
CA ILE A 208 1.75 5.67 -9.06
C ILE A 208 2.00 7.17 -9.22
N LYS A 209 3.25 7.57 -9.45
CA LYS A 209 3.61 8.98 -9.70
C LYS A 209 2.89 9.56 -10.91
N ASN A 210 2.80 8.80 -12.00
CA ASN A 210 2.12 9.21 -13.21
C ASN A 210 0.60 9.39 -12.96
N ILE A 211 -0.02 8.46 -12.19
CA ILE A 211 -1.45 8.54 -11.87
C ILE A 211 -1.74 9.77 -10.99
N LEU A 212 -0.86 10.06 -10.02
CA LEU A 212 -1.02 11.16 -9.06
C LEU A 212 -0.45 12.50 -9.55
N ASN A 213 0.22 12.53 -10.70
CA ASN A 213 0.89 13.71 -11.28
C ASN A 213 1.93 14.35 -10.33
N ILE A 214 2.79 13.53 -9.70
CA ILE A 214 3.85 13.94 -8.74
C ILE A 214 5.26 13.58 -9.19
#